data_aa997010702cfb9d48fbe034beb1f959
#
_entry.id   aa997010702cfb9d48fbe034beb1f959
#
_cell.length_a   1.000
_cell.length_b   1.000
_cell.length_c   1.000
_cell.angle_alpha   90.00
_cell.angle_beta   90.00
_cell.angle_gamma   90.00
#
_symmetry.space_group_name_H-M   'P 1'
#
loop_
_entity.id
_entity.type
_entity.pdbx_description
1 polymer ?
#
loop_
_entity_poly.entity_id
_entity_poly.type
_entity_poly.pdbx_seq_one_letter_code
_entity_poly.pdbx_strand_id
1 'polypeptide(L)'
;AVTGGTLFSSLGFYYIGPIDGHDLNSLLPILKNARDTKHDGPILIHIKTKKGKGYSYAEEAKDNYHGVSKFNVKTGEQLKSKVSIPSYTKVFANTLIQHAKKDSKIVAITAAMPDGTGIDLFKKEFPDRAFDVGIAEQHAVTFAAGLATENYKPYAAIYYTFLQRAYDQVVHAQLDHKLF
;
A
#
# COMPACT_ATOMS: atom_id res chain seq x y z
N ALA A 1 -7.36 30.82 11.99
CA ALA A 1 -8.23 29.69 12.33
C ALA A 1 -7.40 28.42 12.47
N VAL A 2 -7.19 27.99 13.69
CA VAL A 2 -6.47 26.75 14.01
C VAL A 2 -7.47 25.62 13.91
N THR A 3 -7.47 24.91 12.78
CA THR A 3 -8.43 23.85 12.53
C THR A 3 -7.83 22.48 12.26
N GLY A 4 -6.56 22.28 12.58
CA GLY A 4 -5.88 21.08 12.08
C GLY A 4 -5.19 20.20 13.11
N GLY A 5 -5.61 20.12 14.33
CA GLY A 5 -4.89 19.31 15.31
C GLY A 5 -5.71 18.77 16.47
N THR A 6 -7.00 18.95 16.40
CA THR A 6 -7.91 18.69 17.54
C THR A 6 -7.82 17.27 18.09
N LEU A 7 -7.77 16.23 17.25
CA LEU A 7 -7.62 14.85 17.70
C LEU A 7 -6.30 14.63 18.42
N PHE A 8 -5.18 15.05 17.81
CA PHE A 8 -3.85 14.87 18.40
C PHE A 8 -3.67 15.70 19.66
N SER A 9 -4.20 16.92 19.67
CA SER A 9 -4.20 17.77 20.87
C SER A 9 -5.01 17.13 22.00
N SER A 10 -6.16 16.52 21.69
CA SER A 10 -6.97 15.79 22.67
C SER A 10 -6.27 14.54 23.21
N LEU A 11 -5.35 13.96 22.44
CA LEU A 11 -4.48 12.85 22.87
C LEU A 11 -3.23 13.31 23.64
N GLY A 12 -3.10 14.60 23.93
CA GLY A 12 -1.99 15.17 24.70
C GLY A 12 -0.75 15.52 23.88
N PHE A 13 -0.83 15.55 22.55
CA PHE A 13 0.26 16.02 21.71
C PHE A 13 0.27 17.54 21.58
N TYR A 14 1.47 18.13 21.63
CA TYR A 14 1.67 19.49 21.14
C TYR A 14 1.75 19.45 19.61
N TYR A 15 0.68 19.88 18.95
CA TYR A 15 0.56 19.79 17.49
C TYR A 15 1.13 21.03 16.80
N ILE A 16 1.99 20.81 15.81
CA ILE A 16 2.58 21.86 14.96
C ILE A 16 2.27 21.49 13.50
N GLY A 17 1.60 22.36 12.79
CA GLY A 17 1.33 22.17 11.35
C GLY A 17 -0.11 22.50 10.92
N PRO A 18 -0.46 22.16 9.66
CA PRO A 18 0.39 21.57 8.62
C PRO A 18 1.45 22.54 8.07
N ILE A 19 2.65 22.01 7.78
CA ILE A 19 3.79 22.76 7.25
C ILE A 19 4.10 22.24 5.83
N ASP A 20 4.46 23.13 4.89
CA ASP A 20 4.99 22.70 3.60
C ASP A 20 6.40 22.11 3.78
N GLY A 21 6.54 20.80 3.60
CA GLY A 21 7.81 20.09 3.72
C GLY A 21 8.81 20.38 2.59
N HIS A 22 8.37 21.06 1.54
CA HIS A 22 9.26 21.51 0.45
C HIS A 22 9.80 22.93 0.66
N ASP A 23 9.24 23.68 1.60
CA ASP A 23 9.78 24.98 2.04
C ASP A 23 10.69 24.81 3.25
N LEU A 24 11.98 24.61 2.98
CA LEU A 24 12.99 24.45 4.02
C LEU A 24 13.19 25.74 4.85
N ASN A 25 12.88 26.92 4.28
CA ASN A 25 12.98 28.19 5.01
C ASN A 25 11.98 28.28 6.17
N SER A 26 10.80 27.71 5.98
CA SER A 26 9.77 27.61 7.01
C SER A 26 9.98 26.39 7.92
N LEU A 27 10.37 25.25 7.35
CA LEU A 27 10.49 23.99 8.09
C LEU A 27 11.64 23.98 9.10
N LEU A 28 12.84 24.44 8.69
CA LEU A 28 14.03 24.39 9.55
C LEU A 28 13.90 25.20 10.84
N PRO A 29 13.38 26.45 10.84
CA PRO A 29 13.12 27.19 12.08
C PRO A 29 12.15 26.46 13.01
N ILE A 30 11.09 25.87 12.47
CA ILE A 30 10.10 25.13 13.25
C ILE A 30 10.72 23.90 13.92
N LEU A 31 11.54 23.14 13.20
CA LEU A 31 12.25 21.99 13.77
C LEU A 31 13.23 22.42 14.88
N LYS A 32 13.95 23.52 14.68
CA LYS A 32 14.84 24.09 15.72
C LYS A 32 14.04 24.52 16.95
N ASN A 33 12.94 25.23 16.77
CA ASN A 33 12.09 25.67 17.88
C ASN A 33 11.50 24.47 18.64
N ALA A 34 11.02 23.45 17.91
CA ALA A 34 10.50 22.23 18.55
C ALA A 34 11.57 21.49 19.36
N ARG A 35 12.83 21.49 18.89
CA ARG A 35 13.95 20.89 19.61
C ARG A 35 14.34 21.69 20.89
N ASP A 36 14.37 23.02 20.76
CA ASP A 36 14.95 23.89 21.77
C ASP A 36 13.92 24.35 22.83
N THR A 37 12.63 24.17 22.57
CA THR A 37 11.57 24.54 23.50
C THR A 37 11.18 23.35 24.38
N LYS A 38 11.08 23.58 25.68
CA LYS A 38 10.56 22.56 26.60
C LYS A 38 9.03 22.51 26.50
N HIS A 39 8.48 21.32 26.27
CA HIS A 39 7.07 21.04 26.23
C HIS A 39 6.70 19.94 27.23
N ASP A 40 5.54 20.08 27.85
CA ASP A 40 4.97 19.04 28.71
C ASP A 40 4.22 18.03 27.81
N GLY A 41 4.92 17.05 27.30
CA GLY A 41 4.37 16.00 26.46
C GLY A 41 5.01 15.87 25.08
N PRO A 42 4.56 14.93 24.29
CA PRO A 42 5.10 14.66 22.96
C PRO A 42 4.70 15.73 21.94
N ILE A 43 5.61 16.02 21.01
CA ILE A 43 5.37 16.97 19.91
C ILE A 43 5.04 16.18 18.64
N LEU A 44 3.96 16.55 17.96
CA LEU A 44 3.60 16.03 16.64
C LEU A 44 3.77 17.15 15.61
N ILE A 45 4.70 16.93 14.68
CA ILE A 45 4.96 17.88 13.59
C ILE A 45 4.34 17.33 12.30
N HIS A 46 3.28 17.98 11.82
CA HIS A 46 2.58 17.61 10.60
C HIS A 46 3.21 18.30 9.40
N ILE A 47 3.94 17.54 8.59
CA ILE A 47 4.60 18.01 7.39
C ILE A 47 3.85 17.50 6.15
N LYS A 48 3.42 18.39 5.27
CA LYS A 48 2.80 18.03 3.98
C LYS A 48 3.84 18.06 2.88
N THR A 49 3.94 16.97 2.15
CA THR A 49 4.82 16.85 0.99
C THR A 49 4.05 16.35 -0.23
N LYS A 50 4.57 16.63 -1.42
CA LYS A 50 4.11 16.05 -2.68
C LYS A 50 5.20 15.10 -3.18
N LYS A 51 4.87 13.83 -3.37
CA LYS A 51 5.81 12.83 -3.90
C LYS A 51 6.32 13.24 -5.27
N GLY A 52 7.63 13.05 -5.52
CA GLY A 52 8.27 13.41 -6.78
C GLY A 52 8.56 14.89 -6.97
N LYS A 53 8.18 15.76 -6.04
CA LYS A 53 8.38 17.22 -6.14
C LYS A 53 9.83 17.59 -6.34
N GLY A 54 10.10 18.48 -7.32
CA GLY A 54 11.44 18.95 -7.67
C GLY A 54 12.10 18.16 -8.80
N TYR A 55 11.44 17.10 -9.31
CA TYR A 55 11.89 16.37 -10.49
C TYR A 55 10.74 16.21 -11.48
N SER A 56 10.77 16.98 -12.60
CA SER A 56 9.67 17.12 -13.53
C SER A 56 9.12 15.79 -14.06
N TYR A 57 9.99 14.87 -14.43
CA TYR A 57 9.58 13.54 -14.90
C TYR A 57 8.82 12.73 -13.86
N ALA A 58 9.15 12.89 -12.57
CA ALA A 58 8.41 12.25 -11.50
C ALA A 58 7.09 12.96 -11.21
N GLU A 59 7.05 14.28 -11.31
CA GLU A 59 5.82 15.06 -11.10
C GLU A 59 4.76 14.78 -12.18
N GLU A 60 5.18 14.48 -13.41
CA GLU A 60 4.33 14.16 -14.56
C GLU A 60 3.95 12.67 -14.59
N ALA A 61 4.72 11.79 -13.94
CA ALA A 61 4.45 10.37 -13.93
C ALA A 61 3.25 10.03 -13.03
N LYS A 62 2.40 9.10 -13.48
CA LYS A 62 1.20 8.66 -12.74
C LYS A 62 1.51 8.11 -11.34
N ASP A 63 2.65 7.46 -11.18
CA ASP A 63 3.12 6.86 -9.92
C ASP A 63 4.07 7.78 -9.14
N ASN A 64 4.36 8.98 -9.67
CA ASN A 64 5.32 9.94 -9.12
C ASN A 64 6.66 9.28 -8.76
N TYR A 65 7.09 8.30 -9.54
CA TYR A 65 8.29 7.48 -9.31
C TYR A 65 8.30 6.79 -7.94
N HIS A 66 7.15 6.40 -7.44
CA HIS A 66 7.06 5.65 -6.21
C HIS A 66 7.55 4.20 -6.42
N GLY A 67 8.69 3.85 -5.83
CA GLY A 67 9.29 2.52 -6.02
C GLY A 67 9.86 2.29 -7.42
N VAL A 68 10.35 3.35 -8.07
CA VAL A 68 10.88 3.32 -9.43
C VAL A 68 12.13 2.43 -9.55
N SER A 69 12.28 1.75 -10.69
CA SER A 69 13.50 1.05 -11.08
C SER A 69 14.63 2.02 -11.44
N LYS A 70 15.83 1.52 -11.78
CA LYS A 70 16.92 2.38 -12.28
C LYS A 70 16.45 3.18 -13.49
N PHE A 71 16.74 4.48 -13.52
CA PHE A 71 16.36 5.37 -14.60
C PHE A 71 17.48 6.36 -14.94
N ASN A 72 17.41 6.94 -16.14
CA ASN A 72 18.30 8.01 -16.57
C ASN A 72 17.80 9.32 -15.98
N VAL A 73 18.58 9.96 -15.10
CA VAL A 73 18.19 11.19 -14.41
C VAL A 73 17.97 12.36 -15.37
N LYS A 74 18.68 12.38 -16.53
CA LYS A 74 18.56 13.49 -17.52
C LYS A 74 17.31 13.36 -18.38
N THR A 75 16.86 12.15 -18.68
CA THR A 75 15.73 11.89 -19.60
C THR A 75 14.49 11.35 -18.90
N GLY A 76 14.58 10.96 -17.62
CA GLY A 76 13.49 10.29 -16.91
C GLY A 76 13.22 8.86 -17.38
N GLU A 77 13.93 8.37 -18.39
CA GLU A 77 13.66 7.07 -18.98
C GLU A 77 14.04 5.92 -18.02
N GLN A 78 13.07 5.07 -17.71
CA GLN A 78 13.28 3.92 -16.84
C GLN A 78 13.94 2.78 -17.60
N LEU A 79 15.01 2.24 -17.04
CA LEU A 79 15.71 1.08 -17.60
C LEU A 79 14.89 -0.19 -17.35
N LYS A 80 14.14 -0.63 -18.35
CA LYS A 80 13.44 -1.91 -18.27
C LYS A 80 14.45 -3.05 -18.45
N SER A 81 14.55 -3.90 -17.46
CA SER A 81 15.31 -5.14 -17.56
C SER A 81 14.71 -6.01 -18.66
N LYS A 82 15.51 -6.39 -19.66
CA LYS A 82 15.12 -7.40 -20.66
C LYS A 82 15.22 -8.79 -20.02
N VAL A 83 14.28 -9.14 -19.16
CA VAL A 83 14.22 -10.49 -18.60
C VAL A 83 13.42 -11.37 -19.57
N SER A 84 14.06 -12.39 -20.11
CA SER A 84 13.43 -13.35 -21.04
C SER A 84 12.53 -14.37 -20.33
N ILE A 85 12.73 -14.55 -19.02
CA ILE A 85 11.98 -15.51 -18.20
C ILE A 85 10.84 -14.77 -17.47
N PRO A 86 9.61 -15.28 -17.49
CA PRO A 86 8.52 -14.66 -16.77
C PRO A 86 8.75 -14.68 -15.26
N SER A 87 8.40 -13.60 -14.56
CA SER A 87 8.44 -13.55 -13.09
C SER A 87 7.42 -14.52 -12.47
N TYR A 88 7.65 -14.95 -11.25
CA TYR A 88 6.66 -15.73 -10.47
C TYR A 88 5.31 -15.04 -10.40
N THR A 89 5.27 -13.73 -10.19
CA THR A 89 4.07 -12.89 -10.23
C THR A 89 3.28 -13.10 -11.53
N LYS A 90 3.97 -13.04 -12.68
CA LYS A 90 3.31 -13.19 -13.98
C LYS A 90 2.82 -14.62 -14.23
N VAL A 91 3.58 -15.62 -13.80
CA VAL A 91 3.16 -17.03 -13.88
C VAL A 91 1.94 -17.25 -13.01
N PHE A 92 1.95 -16.81 -11.77
CA PHE A 92 0.83 -16.91 -10.84
C PHE A 92 -0.42 -16.24 -11.41
N ALA A 93 -0.33 -14.97 -11.82
CA ALA A 93 -1.48 -14.23 -12.35
C ALA A 93 -2.09 -14.91 -13.58
N ASN A 94 -1.27 -15.33 -14.54
CA ASN A 94 -1.75 -16.01 -15.75
C ASN A 94 -2.43 -17.36 -15.42
N THR A 95 -1.85 -18.13 -14.50
CA THR A 95 -2.43 -19.41 -14.08
C THR A 95 -3.77 -19.18 -13.37
N LEU A 96 -3.83 -18.21 -12.46
CA LEU A 96 -5.07 -17.87 -11.77
C LEU A 96 -6.18 -17.43 -12.74
N ILE A 97 -5.83 -16.61 -13.74
CA ILE A 97 -6.75 -16.19 -14.81
C ILE A 97 -7.27 -17.40 -15.59
N GLN A 98 -6.39 -18.34 -15.96
CA GLN A 98 -6.82 -19.56 -16.68
C GLN A 98 -7.81 -20.42 -15.87
N HIS A 99 -7.56 -20.55 -14.57
CA HIS A 99 -8.48 -21.26 -13.68
C HIS A 99 -9.80 -20.50 -13.50
N ALA A 100 -9.74 -19.18 -13.32
CA ALA A 100 -10.92 -18.33 -13.14
C ALA A 100 -11.84 -18.26 -14.38
N LYS A 101 -11.30 -18.49 -15.58
CA LYS A 101 -12.11 -18.67 -16.82
C LYS A 101 -12.97 -19.93 -16.77
N LYS A 102 -12.57 -20.95 -16.04
CA LYS A 102 -13.28 -22.22 -15.89
C LYS A 102 -14.13 -22.29 -14.62
N ASP A 103 -13.82 -21.49 -13.63
CA ASP A 103 -14.49 -21.50 -12.34
C ASP A 103 -14.81 -20.06 -11.90
N SER A 104 -16.11 -19.73 -11.91
CA SER A 104 -16.60 -18.41 -11.53
C SER A 104 -16.50 -18.13 -10.04
N LYS A 105 -16.25 -19.14 -9.22
CA LYS A 105 -16.06 -19.01 -7.77
C LYS A 105 -14.67 -18.49 -7.37
N ILE A 106 -13.71 -18.48 -8.28
CA ILE A 106 -12.38 -17.95 -8.01
C ILE A 106 -12.43 -16.43 -7.94
N VAL A 107 -11.94 -15.89 -6.82
CA VAL A 107 -11.79 -14.46 -6.57
C VAL A 107 -10.37 -14.17 -6.08
N ALA A 108 -9.87 -12.97 -6.36
CA ALA A 108 -8.53 -12.56 -6.01
C ALA A 108 -8.55 -11.34 -5.08
N ILE A 109 -7.73 -11.37 -4.04
CA ILE A 109 -7.65 -10.32 -3.02
C ILE A 109 -6.18 -9.90 -2.88
N THR A 110 -5.92 -8.61 -2.75
CA THR A 110 -4.60 -8.08 -2.39
C THR A 110 -4.75 -6.95 -1.38
N ALA A 111 -3.65 -6.59 -0.73
CA ALA A 111 -3.60 -5.52 0.27
C ALA A 111 -2.63 -4.42 -0.20
N ALA A 112 -3.10 -3.52 -1.07
CA ALA A 112 -2.34 -2.42 -1.68
C ALA A 112 -1.10 -2.85 -2.49
N MET A 113 -1.11 -4.06 -3.05
CA MET A 113 0.02 -4.63 -3.81
C MET A 113 -0.42 -5.23 -5.16
N PRO A 114 -1.30 -4.58 -5.94
CA PRO A 114 -1.87 -5.21 -7.14
C PRO A 114 -0.81 -5.59 -8.18
N ASP A 115 0.14 -4.69 -8.47
CA ASP A 115 1.17 -4.92 -9.49
C ASP A 115 2.17 -5.99 -9.04
N GLY A 116 2.62 -5.92 -7.79
CA GLY A 116 3.62 -6.84 -7.25
C GLY A 116 3.11 -8.27 -7.08
N THR A 117 1.82 -8.45 -6.85
CA THR A 117 1.15 -9.76 -6.74
C THR A 117 0.56 -10.24 -8.07
N GLY A 118 0.43 -9.35 -9.07
CA GLY A 118 -0.18 -9.66 -10.37
C GLY A 118 -1.71 -9.62 -10.36
N ILE A 119 -2.32 -9.14 -9.27
CA ILE A 119 -3.78 -9.01 -9.18
C ILE A 119 -4.28 -7.89 -10.10
N ASP A 120 -3.44 -6.94 -10.50
CA ASP A 120 -3.76 -5.96 -11.55
C ASP A 120 -4.08 -6.63 -12.89
N LEU A 121 -3.37 -7.72 -13.25
CA LEU A 121 -3.63 -8.51 -14.46
C LEU A 121 -4.95 -9.27 -14.34
N PHE A 122 -5.19 -9.89 -13.18
CA PHE A 122 -6.45 -10.57 -12.91
C PHE A 122 -7.64 -9.61 -12.96
N LYS A 123 -7.50 -8.41 -12.40
CA LYS A 123 -8.53 -7.37 -12.38
C LYS A 123 -8.93 -6.88 -13.76
N LYS A 124 -8.02 -6.86 -14.73
CA LYS A 124 -8.32 -6.49 -16.12
C LYS A 124 -9.29 -7.49 -16.79
N GLU A 125 -9.15 -8.78 -16.46
CA GLU A 125 -10.03 -9.84 -16.99
C GLU A 125 -11.32 -9.99 -16.18
N PHE A 126 -11.23 -9.81 -14.85
CA PHE A 126 -12.33 -10.05 -13.91
C PHE A 126 -12.45 -8.90 -12.89
N PRO A 127 -12.92 -7.71 -13.30
CA PRO A 127 -12.97 -6.54 -12.42
C PRO A 127 -13.84 -6.74 -11.18
N ASP A 128 -14.94 -7.49 -11.28
CA ASP A 128 -15.89 -7.75 -10.19
C ASP A 128 -15.45 -8.88 -9.24
N ARG A 129 -14.33 -9.54 -9.54
CA ARG A 129 -13.78 -10.64 -8.75
C ARG A 129 -12.36 -10.35 -8.21
N ALA A 130 -11.91 -9.10 -8.32
CA ALA A 130 -10.61 -8.63 -7.85
C ALA A 130 -10.79 -7.52 -6.83
N PHE A 131 -10.29 -7.75 -5.63
CA PHE A 131 -10.45 -6.86 -4.49
C PHE A 131 -9.09 -6.36 -3.99
N ASP A 132 -8.95 -5.06 -3.87
CA ASP A 132 -7.83 -4.44 -3.17
C ASP A 132 -8.37 -3.79 -1.88
N VAL A 133 -7.98 -4.33 -0.75
CA VAL A 133 -8.47 -3.89 0.56
C VAL A 133 -7.63 -2.75 1.17
N GLY A 134 -6.70 -2.19 0.41
CA GLY A 134 -5.73 -1.22 0.93
C GLY A 134 -4.70 -1.88 1.84
N ILE A 135 -4.01 -1.10 2.67
CA ILE A 135 -2.99 -1.62 3.60
C ILE A 135 -3.69 -2.22 4.83
N ALA A 136 -4.40 -3.33 4.62
CA ALA A 136 -5.23 -4.00 5.64
C ALA A 136 -5.18 -5.53 5.48
N GLU A 137 -4.02 -6.12 5.74
CA GLU A 137 -3.78 -7.55 5.58
C GLU A 137 -4.70 -8.41 6.45
N GLN A 138 -5.01 -7.96 7.67
CA GLN A 138 -5.96 -8.63 8.57
C GLN A 138 -7.35 -8.71 7.92
N HIS A 139 -7.81 -7.60 7.31
CA HIS A 139 -9.08 -7.58 6.61
C HIS A 139 -9.05 -8.49 5.38
N ALA A 140 -7.95 -8.51 4.61
CA ALA A 140 -7.80 -9.39 3.45
C ALA A 140 -8.04 -10.86 3.81
N VAL A 141 -7.42 -11.33 4.89
CA VAL A 141 -7.55 -12.73 5.36
C VAL A 141 -8.96 -13.00 5.91
N THR A 142 -9.51 -12.11 6.73
CA THR A 142 -10.88 -12.27 7.27
C THR A 142 -11.92 -12.26 6.14
N PHE A 143 -11.75 -11.39 5.15
CA PHE A 143 -12.62 -11.33 3.98
C PHE A 143 -12.52 -12.60 3.13
N ALA A 144 -11.31 -13.12 2.93
CA ALA A 144 -11.10 -14.40 2.26
C ALA A 144 -11.80 -15.54 3.00
N ALA A 145 -11.68 -15.60 4.32
CA ALA A 145 -12.36 -16.61 5.14
C ALA A 145 -13.88 -16.53 4.98
N GLY A 146 -14.47 -15.32 5.05
CA GLY A 146 -15.90 -15.13 4.82
C GLY A 146 -16.36 -15.57 3.43
N LEU A 147 -15.60 -15.26 2.38
CA LEU A 147 -15.90 -15.73 1.02
C LEU A 147 -15.83 -17.27 0.91
N ALA A 148 -14.89 -17.90 1.60
CA ALA A 148 -14.75 -19.35 1.59
C ALA A 148 -15.95 -20.05 2.25
N THR A 149 -16.55 -19.47 3.29
CA THR A 149 -17.80 -20.01 3.90
C THR A 149 -18.98 -20.03 2.94
N GLU A 150 -18.98 -19.12 1.93
CA GLU A 150 -19.99 -19.05 0.87
C GLU A 150 -19.61 -19.84 -0.40
N ASN A 151 -18.67 -20.79 -0.25
CA ASN A 151 -18.19 -21.64 -1.34
C ASN A 151 -17.48 -20.88 -2.48
N TYR A 152 -16.95 -19.69 -2.23
CA TYR A 152 -15.96 -19.07 -3.11
C TYR A 152 -14.58 -19.68 -2.90
N LYS A 153 -13.69 -19.45 -3.87
CA LYS A 153 -12.28 -19.86 -3.82
C LYS A 153 -11.41 -18.62 -3.83
N PRO A 154 -11.23 -17.98 -2.67
CA PRO A 154 -10.44 -16.75 -2.57
C PRO A 154 -8.94 -17.02 -2.62
N TYR A 155 -8.22 -16.21 -3.36
CA TYR A 155 -6.77 -16.18 -3.41
C TYR A 155 -6.30 -14.84 -2.84
N ALA A 156 -5.88 -14.83 -1.57
CA ALA A 156 -5.30 -13.66 -0.92
C ALA A 156 -3.81 -13.57 -1.23
N ALA A 157 -3.45 -12.77 -2.24
CA ALA A 157 -2.09 -12.57 -2.68
C ALA A 157 -1.44 -11.40 -1.92
N ILE A 158 -0.61 -11.73 -0.95
CA ILE A 158 0.04 -10.80 -0.03
C ILE A 158 1.52 -11.17 0.08
N TYR A 159 2.43 -10.19 0.12
CA TYR A 159 3.83 -10.46 0.38
C TYR A 159 4.01 -11.08 1.76
N TYR A 160 4.80 -12.15 1.85
CA TYR A 160 4.98 -12.91 3.10
C TYR A 160 5.41 -12.01 4.27
N THR A 161 6.26 -11.01 4.01
CA THR A 161 6.71 -10.04 5.02
C THR A 161 5.54 -9.23 5.61
N PHE A 162 4.54 -8.90 4.80
CA PHE A 162 3.37 -8.14 5.25
C PHE A 162 2.27 -9.04 5.84
N LEU A 163 2.23 -10.30 5.44
CA LEU A 163 1.26 -11.27 5.95
C LEU A 163 1.41 -11.50 7.46
N GLN A 164 2.58 -11.23 8.05
CA GLN A 164 2.77 -11.28 9.50
C GLN A 164 1.74 -10.44 10.29
N ARG A 165 1.22 -9.35 9.71
CA ARG A 165 0.17 -8.53 10.33
C ARG A 165 -1.17 -9.24 10.46
N ALA A 166 -1.39 -10.28 9.67
CA ALA A 166 -2.61 -11.09 9.66
C ALA A 166 -2.41 -12.48 10.27
N TYR A 167 -1.37 -12.66 11.08
CA TYR A 167 -1.04 -13.96 11.66
C TYR A 167 -2.23 -14.57 12.42
N ASP A 168 -2.85 -13.82 13.31
CA ASP A 168 -4.00 -14.28 14.10
C ASP A 168 -5.17 -14.69 13.20
N GLN A 169 -5.44 -13.91 12.15
CA GLN A 169 -6.52 -14.19 11.20
C GLN A 169 -6.25 -15.47 10.40
N VAL A 170 -5.00 -15.70 9.99
CA VAL A 170 -4.61 -16.95 9.30
C VAL A 170 -4.79 -18.14 10.22
N VAL A 171 -4.28 -18.06 11.45
CA VAL A 171 -4.42 -19.14 12.44
C VAL A 171 -5.90 -19.44 12.69
N HIS A 172 -6.71 -18.42 12.92
CA HIS A 172 -8.14 -18.57 13.20
C HIS A 172 -8.88 -19.20 12.02
N ALA A 173 -8.69 -18.67 10.81
CA ALA A 173 -9.37 -19.20 9.62
C ALA A 173 -8.95 -20.63 9.29
N GLN A 174 -7.69 -20.98 9.46
CA GLN A 174 -7.16 -22.31 9.12
C GLN A 174 -7.46 -23.36 10.19
N LEU A 175 -7.26 -23.03 11.48
CA LEU A 175 -7.40 -23.98 12.56
C LEU A 175 -8.85 -24.17 13.01
N ASP A 176 -9.60 -23.07 13.09
CA ASP A 176 -10.98 -23.12 13.62
C ASP A 176 -11.99 -23.47 12.53
N HIS A 177 -11.77 -23.02 11.27
CA HIS A 177 -12.75 -23.16 10.20
C HIS A 177 -12.27 -24.03 9.04
N LYS A 178 -11.03 -24.45 8.99
CA LYS A 178 -10.44 -25.29 7.91
C LYS A 178 -10.72 -24.71 6.51
N LEU A 179 -10.59 -23.38 6.35
CA LEU A 179 -11.01 -22.66 5.16
C LEU A 179 -9.92 -22.56 4.07
N PHE A 180 -8.73 -23.11 4.29
CA PHE A 180 -7.61 -23.10 3.34
C PHE A 180 -7.06 -24.53 3.14
#